data_81dc8066907ec74f47f4644772bb0232
#
_entry.id   81dc8066907ec74f47f4644772bb0232
#
_cell.length_a   1.000
_cell.length_b   1.000
_cell.length_c   1.000
_cell.angle_alpha   90.00
_cell.angle_beta   90.00
_cell.angle_gamma   90.00
#
_symmetry.space_group_name_H-M   'P 1'
#
loop_
_entity.id
_entity.type
_entity.pdbx_description
1 polymer ?
#
loop_
_entity_poly.entity_id
_entity_poly.type
_entity_poly.pdbx_seq_one_letter_code
_entity_poly.pdbx_strand_id
1 'polypeptide(L)'
;MWRRLFRDTTRGPGLVRRAGAVLIAGGWVLAIAALVAERSGAPFWLQQVLAWPGFLWLALSIYLLLAVVAGEIVRPLLRRFLEHRARRTGQDPRPGPATPAAEVSATAPDSPADGTPATSTAGSHGNGVAAPQANGSGAAPVTGTADTGGAPASATATGSRSGGGAAPVSASASRPDGGGGAASTTTAAPTAGGGATASAAAPAAASQPGRAVGAPTAETAAPQANGSGAALAPETGDAGAPAPGPSPAAAAPHDRRASATAPHPPNGTGPHAAPSPRPPDTATPAGPTRRLFVSRVVAGAAAAAAVGTVGYGTYGVLRGPKVKRVTVPLAKLPRAAHGYRIAVVSDVHLGPVLGRGFAQKVVDTINATQPDLIAVVGDLVDGSVKDLGPAAAPLAQLRARHGSYFVTGNHEYFSGAEQWVEEVRRLGIDPLENARREMPYFDLAGVNDVAGEDEGQGPDFAKALGDRDTARACVLLAHQPVQIHDAVEHGVDLQLSGHTHGGQLWPGNLIAAGANPTLAGLDRYGDTQLYVSRGAGAWGPPTRVGAPSDITVIELASKQA
;
A
#
# COMPACT_ATOMS: atom_id res chain seq x y z
N MET A 1 -11.36 -15.08 7.09
CA MET A 1 -10.78 -15.82 5.96
C MET A 1 -10.97 -17.34 6.10
N TRP A 2 -10.38 -18.06 7.07
CA TRP A 2 -10.42 -19.52 7.21
C TRP A 2 -11.83 -20.12 7.16
N ARG A 3 -12.80 -19.52 7.90
CA ARG A 3 -14.19 -19.97 7.93
C ARG A 3 -14.81 -20.02 6.52
N ARG A 4 -14.55 -19.01 5.68
CA ARG A 4 -15.16 -18.86 4.36
C ARG A 4 -14.44 -19.62 3.27
N LEU A 5 -13.12 -19.70 3.34
CA LEU A 5 -12.31 -20.37 2.32
C LEU A 5 -12.23 -21.88 2.53
N PHE A 6 -12.23 -22.36 3.80
CA PHE A 6 -12.01 -23.76 4.10
C PHE A 6 -13.18 -24.43 4.81
N ARG A 7 -13.71 -23.86 5.92
CA ARG A 7 -14.77 -24.53 6.68
C ARG A 7 -16.07 -24.65 5.90
N ASP A 8 -16.50 -23.59 5.25
CA ASP A 8 -17.79 -23.53 4.55
C ASP A 8 -17.76 -24.17 3.15
N THR A 9 -16.57 -24.55 2.65
CA THR A 9 -16.35 -25.21 1.35
C THR A 9 -16.14 -26.72 1.45
N THR A 10 -16.01 -27.26 2.67
CA THR A 10 -15.78 -28.69 2.94
C THR A 10 -16.97 -29.33 3.64
N ARG A 11 -17.23 -30.62 3.33
CA ARG A 11 -18.38 -31.36 3.90
C ARG A 11 -18.25 -31.61 5.40
N GLY A 12 -17.03 -31.78 5.94
CA GLY A 12 -16.78 -32.09 7.35
C GLY A 12 -15.38 -31.71 7.81
N PRO A 13 -15.06 -31.89 9.11
CA PRO A 13 -13.72 -31.75 9.61
C PRO A 13 -12.81 -32.79 8.92
N GLY A 14 -11.56 -32.38 8.61
CA GLY A 14 -10.59 -33.26 7.92
C GLY A 14 -9.31 -32.51 7.55
N LEU A 15 -8.43 -33.17 6.80
CA LEU A 15 -7.12 -32.66 6.42
C LEU A 15 -7.18 -31.29 5.73
N VAL A 16 -8.15 -31.06 4.83
CA VAL A 16 -8.30 -29.79 4.10
C VAL A 16 -8.54 -28.61 5.06
N ARG A 17 -9.35 -28.79 6.12
CA ARG A 17 -9.58 -27.73 7.11
C ARG A 17 -8.34 -27.47 7.96
N ARG A 18 -7.61 -28.51 8.34
CA ARG A 18 -6.35 -28.40 9.10
C ARG A 18 -5.28 -27.73 8.25
N ALA A 19 -5.08 -28.19 7.02
CA ALA A 19 -4.14 -27.57 6.09
C ALA A 19 -4.47 -26.10 5.82
N GLY A 20 -5.75 -25.74 5.64
CA GLY A 20 -6.16 -24.35 5.49
C GLY A 20 -5.94 -23.49 6.74
N ALA A 21 -6.04 -24.05 7.93
CA ALA A 21 -5.72 -23.35 9.17
C ALA A 21 -4.21 -23.11 9.28
N VAL A 22 -3.40 -24.14 8.99
CA VAL A 22 -1.93 -24.06 8.98
C VAL A 22 -1.44 -23.06 7.93
N LEU A 23 -2.03 -23.08 6.73
CA LEU A 23 -1.67 -22.13 5.67
C LEU A 23 -1.91 -20.68 6.10
N ILE A 24 -3.09 -20.38 6.67
CA ILE A 24 -3.42 -19.01 7.09
C ILE A 24 -2.55 -18.59 8.28
N ALA A 25 -2.42 -19.43 9.31
CA ALA A 25 -1.61 -19.12 10.48
C ALA A 25 -0.11 -19.03 10.12
N GLY A 26 0.41 -19.99 9.35
CA GLY A 26 1.80 -19.99 8.90
C GLY A 26 2.13 -18.80 8.00
N GLY A 27 1.22 -18.41 7.11
CA GLY A 27 1.39 -17.21 6.30
C GLY A 27 1.49 -15.93 7.13
N TRP A 28 0.67 -15.78 8.17
CA TRP A 28 0.77 -14.63 9.08
C TRP A 28 2.04 -14.67 9.94
N VAL A 29 2.46 -15.86 10.39
CA VAL A 29 3.75 -16.01 11.09
C VAL A 29 4.90 -15.57 10.18
N LEU A 30 4.90 -15.99 8.91
CA LEU A 30 5.91 -15.55 7.94
C LEU A 30 5.87 -14.03 7.68
N ALA A 31 4.69 -13.44 7.56
CA ALA A 31 4.56 -12.00 7.36
C ALA A 31 5.10 -11.21 8.56
N ILE A 32 4.76 -11.63 9.77
CA ILE A 32 5.26 -11.00 11.00
C ILE A 32 6.77 -11.22 11.13
N ALA A 33 7.25 -12.44 10.87
CA ALA A 33 8.68 -12.74 10.91
C ALA A 33 9.50 -11.92 9.91
N ALA A 34 8.96 -11.67 8.71
CA ALA A 34 9.58 -10.79 7.72
C ALA A 34 9.71 -9.36 8.23
N LEU A 35 8.63 -8.79 8.75
CA LEU A 35 8.62 -7.43 9.30
C LEU A 35 9.55 -7.27 10.53
N VAL A 36 9.55 -8.27 11.41
CA VAL A 36 10.44 -8.27 12.59
C VAL A 36 11.89 -8.40 12.16
N ALA A 37 12.21 -9.31 11.23
CA ALA A 37 13.59 -9.49 10.74
C ALA A 37 14.15 -8.22 10.10
N GLU A 38 13.33 -7.50 9.34
CA GLU A 38 13.71 -6.23 8.74
C GLU A 38 14.00 -5.16 9.81
N ARG A 39 13.10 -5.00 10.78
CA ARG A 39 13.24 -3.98 11.83
C ARG A 39 14.28 -4.29 12.90
N SER A 40 14.55 -5.56 13.16
CA SER A 40 15.54 -5.99 14.18
C SER A 40 16.98 -6.04 13.66
N GLY A 41 17.22 -5.68 12.38
CA GLY A 41 18.55 -5.81 11.79
C GLY A 41 19.04 -7.26 11.69
N ALA A 42 18.13 -8.22 11.50
CA ALA A 42 18.51 -9.62 11.31
C ALA A 42 19.46 -9.77 10.11
N PRO A 43 20.29 -10.83 10.06
CA PRO A 43 21.19 -11.05 8.92
C PRO A 43 20.46 -10.93 7.58
N PHE A 44 21.03 -10.20 6.63
CA PHE A 44 20.36 -9.83 5.38
C PHE A 44 19.85 -11.03 4.56
N TRP A 45 20.60 -12.13 4.54
CA TRP A 45 20.14 -13.37 3.90
C TRP A 45 18.83 -13.91 4.50
N LEU A 46 18.65 -13.76 5.83
CA LEU A 46 17.41 -14.19 6.50
C LEU A 46 16.24 -13.26 6.13
N GLN A 47 16.50 -11.95 6.06
CA GLN A 47 15.52 -11.00 5.56
C GLN A 47 15.08 -11.35 4.14
N GLN A 48 16.01 -11.67 3.23
CA GLN A 48 15.70 -12.09 1.86
C GLN A 48 14.84 -13.35 1.78
N VAL A 49 15.14 -14.36 2.61
CA VAL A 49 14.36 -15.61 2.65
C VAL A 49 12.94 -15.39 3.17
N LEU A 50 12.77 -14.55 4.19
CA LEU A 50 11.47 -14.28 4.82
C LEU A 50 10.63 -13.26 4.05
N ALA A 51 11.25 -12.26 3.42
CA ALA A 51 10.57 -11.15 2.76
C ALA A 51 9.65 -11.62 1.63
N TRP A 52 10.14 -12.49 0.74
CA TRP A 52 9.32 -12.94 -0.39
C TRP A 52 8.01 -13.62 0.03
N PRO A 53 8.03 -14.72 0.81
CA PRO A 53 6.79 -15.38 1.21
C PRO A 53 5.97 -14.52 2.17
N GLY A 54 6.61 -13.79 3.10
CA GLY A 54 5.93 -12.97 4.09
C GLY A 54 5.19 -11.80 3.47
N PHE A 55 5.84 -11.01 2.64
CA PHE A 55 5.24 -9.84 2.01
C PHE A 55 4.21 -10.21 0.94
N LEU A 56 4.44 -11.26 0.16
CA LEU A 56 3.41 -11.76 -0.76
C LEU A 56 2.17 -12.26 0.00
N TRP A 57 2.37 -12.93 1.15
CA TRP A 57 1.25 -13.33 2.00
C TRP A 57 0.49 -12.12 2.56
N LEU A 58 1.21 -11.07 2.97
CA LEU A 58 0.58 -9.83 3.47
C LEU A 58 -0.32 -9.21 2.40
N ALA A 59 0.20 -8.99 1.18
CA ALA A 59 -0.60 -8.50 0.06
C ALA A 59 -1.78 -9.42 -0.26
N LEU A 60 -1.54 -10.74 -0.35
CA LEU A 60 -2.58 -11.72 -0.63
C LEU A 60 -3.68 -11.72 0.43
N SER A 61 -3.31 -11.55 1.71
CA SER A 61 -4.26 -11.51 2.83
C SER A 61 -5.22 -10.33 2.72
N ILE A 62 -4.74 -9.15 2.31
CA ILE A 62 -5.57 -7.96 2.09
C ILE A 62 -6.63 -8.27 1.02
N TYR A 63 -6.21 -8.76 -0.14
CA TYR A 63 -7.15 -9.02 -1.25
C TYR A 63 -8.04 -10.24 -1.03
N LEU A 64 -7.57 -11.26 -0.32
CA LEU A 64 -8.43 -12.35 0.14
C LEU A 64 -9.51 -11.86 1.11
N LEU A 65 -9.17 -10.94 2.01
CA LEU A 65 -10.15 -10.35 2.92
C LEU A 65 -11.20 -9.55 2.15
N LEU A 66 -10.78 -8.66 1.27
CA LEU A 66 -11.66 -7.84 0.43
C LEU A 66 -12.56 -8.72 -0.45
N ALA A 67 -12.00 -9.75 -1.10
CA ALA A 67 -12.76 -10.66 -1.95
C ALA A 67 -13.76 -11.51 -1.14
N VAL A 68 -13.40 -11.91 0.10
CA VAL A 68 -14.33 -12.60 1.01
C VAL A 68 -15.47 -11.68 1.42
N VAL A 69 -15.19 -10.41 1.75
CA VAL A 69 -16.22 -9.41 2.08
C VAL A 69 -17.17 -9.20 0.89
N ALA A 70 -16.63 -8.97 -0.30
CA ALA A 70 -17.44 -8.89 -1.51
C ALA A 70 -18.28 -10.17 -1.75
N GLY A 71 -17.70 -11.33 -1.46
CA GLY A 71 -18.38 -12.62 -1.53
C GLY A 71 -19.60 -12.75 -0.61
N GLU A 72 -19.63 -12.05 0.54
CA GLU A 72 -20.80 -12.05 1.41
C GLU A 72 -22.01 -11.34 0.77
N ILE A 73 -21.77 -10.37 -0.07
CA ILE A 73 -22.81 -9.67 -0.86
C ILE A 73 -23.28 -10.59 -2.02
N VAL A 74 -22.35 -11.24 -2.69
CA VAL A 74 -22.64 -12.09 -3.87
C VAL A 74 -23.38 -13.38 -3.49
N ARG A 75 -23.07 -13.98 -2.34
CA ARG A 75 -23.67 -15.27 -1.89
C ARG A 75 -25.20 -15.28 -1.85
N PRO A 76 -25.90 -14.34 -1.19
CA PRO A 76 -27.35 -14.35 -1.15
C PRO A 76 -27.96 -14.12 -2.53
N LEU A 77 -27.34 -13.27 -3.35
CA LEU A 77 -27.79 -12.99 -4.71
C LEU A 77 -27.71 -14.25 -5.58
N LEU A 78 -26.58 -14.94 -5.56
CA LEU A 78 -26.36 -16.18 -6.31
C LEU A 78 -27.32 -17.30 -5.84
N ARG A 79 -27.58 -17.41 -4.53
CA ARG A 79 -28.57 -18.36 -4.00
C ARG A 79 -29.96 -18.07 -4.52
N ARG A 80 -30.44 -16.84 -4.42
CA ARG A 80 -31.74 -16.42 -4.93
C ARG A 80 -31.85 -16.67 -6.43
N PHE A 81 -30.84 -16.38 -7.20
CA PHE A 81 -30.81 -16.65 -8.63
C PHE A 81 -30.95 -18.15 -8.95
N LEU A 82 -30.16 -19.00 -8.27
CA LEU A 82 -30.22 -20.44 -8.47
C LEU A 82 -31.56 -21.04 -8.02
N GLU A 83 -32.16 -20.56 -6.94
CA GLU A 83 -33.50 -20.95 -6.49
C GLU A 83 -34.56 -20.53 -7.50
N HIS A 84 -34.51 -19.34 -8.02
CA HIS A 84 -35.42 -18.85 -9.05
C HIS A 84 -35.31 -19.67 -10.35
N ARG A 85 -34.08 -19.96 -10.78
CA ARG A 85 -33.82 -20.81 -11.94
C ARG A 85 -34.38 -22.24 -11.74
N ALA A 86 -34.17 -22.85 -10.55
CA ALA A 86 -34.66 -24.18 -10.24
C ALA A 86 -36.18 -24.25 -10.26
N ARG A 87 -36.89 -23.22 -9.76
CA ARG A 87 -38.35 -23.10 -9.84
C ARG A 87 -38.84 -23.01 -11.29
N ARG A 88 -38.12 -22.30 -12.18
CA ARG A 88 -38.46 -22.18 -13.60
C ARG A 88 -38.26 -23.50 -14.37
N THR A 89 -37.28 -24.32 -13.97
CA THR A 89 -36.97 -25.59 -14.65
C THR A 89 -37.72 -26.79 -14.08
N GLY A 90 -38.67 -26.62 -13.14
CA GLY A 90 -39.45 -27.68 -12.57
C GLY A 90 -38.69 -28.70 -11.71
N GLN A 91 -37.41 -28.42 -11.40
CA GLN A 91 -36.53 -29.31 -10.61
C GLN A 91 -36.61 -29.05 -9.09
N ASP A 92 -37.67 -28.43 -8.60
CA ASP A 92 -37.91 -28.31 -7.17
C ASP A 92 -38.46 -29.65 -6.63
N PRO A 93 -37.80 -30.31 -5.68
CA PRO A 93 -38.42 -31.40 -4.97
C PRO A 93 -39.50 -30.78 -4.06
N ARG A 94 -40.72 -30.66 -4.57
CA ARG A 94 -41.86 -30.41 -3.71
C ARG A 94 -41.91 -31.57 -2.70
N PRO A 95 -42.07 -31.32 -1.39
CA PRO A 95 -42.53 -32.35 -0.50
C PRO A 95 -43.83 -32.87 -1.09
N GLY A 96 -43.88 -34.16 -1.41
CA GLY A 96 -45.10 -34.81 -1.86
C GLY A 96 -46.25 -34.42 -0.94
N PRO A 97 -47.50 -34.33 -1.46
CA PRO A 97 -48.63 -34.02 -0.61
C PRO A 97 -48.63 -35.03 0.52
N ALA A 98 -48.66 -34.53 1.74
CA ALA A 98 -48.88 -35.35 2.91
C ALA A 98 -50.16 -36.16 2.66
N THR A 99 -50.03 -37.48 2.61
CA THR A 99 -51.15 -38.40 2.54
C THR A 99 -52.06 -38.07 3.73
N PRO A 100 -53.35 -37.75 3.54
CA PRO A 100 -54.23 -37.51 4.67
C PRO A 100 -54.29 -38.81 5.48
N ALA A 101 -53.96 -38.72 6.75
CA ALA A 101 -54.20 -39.80 7.70
C ALA A 101 -55.68 -40.14 7.67
N ALA A 102 -56.01 -41.43 7.38
CA ALA A 102 -57.33 -41.92 7.45
C ALA A 102 -57.92 -41.63 8.84
N GLU A 103 -59.01 -40.86 8.86
CA GLU A 103 -59.90 -40.74 10.00
C GLU A 103 -60.52 -42.09 10.29
N VAL A 104 -60.13 -42.66 11.40
CA VAL A 104 -60.87 -43.79 11.99
C VAL A 104 -62.01 -43.16 12.77
N SER A 105 -63.21 -43.27 12.19
CA SER A 105 -64.51 -43.06 12.83
C SER A 105 -64.63 -43.98 14.04
N ALA A 106 -64.69 -43.43 15.21
CA ALA A 106 -65.23 -44.12 16.39
C ALA A 106 -66.53 -43.42 16.83
N THR A 107 -67.58 -44.13 16.66
CA THR A 107 -68.97 -43.86 17.05
C THR A 107 -69.14 -43.57 18.54
N ALA A 108 -69.96 -42.57 18.79
CA ALA A 108 -70.45 -42.20 20.11
C ALA A 108 -71.46 -43.14 20.73
N PRO A 109 -71.81 -43.06 22.02
CA PRO A 109 -73.20 -42.77 22.33
C PRO A 109 -73.44 -41.69 23.41
N ASP A 110 -74.51 -40.92 23.10
CA ASP A 110 -75.56 -40.29 23.92
C ASP A 110 -75.31 -39.68 25.30
N SER A 111 -75.57 -38.46 25.33
CA SER A 111 -76.42 -37.48 26.08
C SER A 111 -76.91 -37.83 27.53
N PRO A 112 -77.43 -36.85 28.37
CA PRO A 112 -77.92 -35.49 28.04
C PRO A 112 -77.73 -34.37 29.13
N ALA A 113 -78.02 -33.18 28.67
CA ALA A 113 -78.73 -32.04 29.32
C ALA A 113 -78.25 -31.43 30.63
N ASP A 114 -77.99 -30.20 30.69
CA ASP A 114 -78.89 -29.09 31.10
C ASP A 114 -78.11 -27.81 31.44
N GLY A 115 -78.74 -26.68 31.16
CA GLY A 115 -78.49 -25.45 31.92
C GLY A 115 -77.90 -24.24 31.18
N THR A 116 -78.72 -23.53 30.48
CA THR A 116 -78.66 -22.12 30.12
C THR A 116 -78.76 -21.19 31.35
N PRO A 117 -78.73 -19.86 31.22
CA PRO A 117 -77.72 -18.89 30.70
C PRO A 117 -77.50 -17.73 31.72
N ALA A 118 -76.56 -16.84 31.44
CA ALA A 118 -76.66 -15.39 31.83
C ALA A 118 -75.41 -14.65 31.33
N THR A 119 -75.59 -13.83 30.37
CA THR A 119 -75.72 -12.36 30.33
C THR A 119 -74.67 -11.55 31.13
N SER A 120 -74.13 -10.72 30.36
CA SER A 120 -74.00 -9.26 30.54
C SER A 120 -72.66 -8.68 30.99
N THR A 121 -72.29 -7.78 30.21
CA THR A 121 -71.96 -6.35 30.29
C THR A 121 -70.50 -6.00 30.54
N ALA A 122 -69.89 -5.36 29.56
CA ALA A 122 -69.62 -3.94 29.42
C ALA A 122 -68.70 -3.30 30.47
N GLY A 123 -67.70 -2.57 29.93
CA GLY A 123 -66.93 -1.51 30.63
C GLY A 123 -65.50 -1.52 30.11
N SER A 124 -65.09 -0.79 29.07
CA SER A 124 -64.90 0.65 28.93
C SER A 124 -64.01 1.26 30.02
N HIS A 125 -62.84 1.67 29.58
CA HIS A 125 -62.01 2.86 29.90
C HIS A 125 -60.58 2.53 29.50
N GLY A 126 -59.90 3.23 28.67
CA GLY A 126 -59.81 4.65 28.35
C GLY A 126 -58.56 5.25 28.93
N ASN A 127 -57.81 5.88 28.10
CA ASN A 127 -56.67 6.79 28.28
C ASN A 127 -55.33 6.19 27.86
N GLY A 128 -54.67 6.68 26.89
CA GLY A 128 -54.59 8.01 26.29
C GLY A 128 -53.22 8.60 26.54
N VAL A 129 -52.67 9.17 25.47
CA VAL A 129 -51.67 10.28 25.50
C VAL A 129 -50.21 9.85 25.56
N ALA A 130 -49.25 10.28 24.80
CA ALA A 130 -49.13 11.25 23.71
C ALA A 130 -47.72 11.13 23.14
N ALA A 131 -47.57 11.38 21.86
CA ALA A 131 -46.30 11.77 21.25
C ALA A 131 -46.01 13.25 21.59
N PRO A 132 -44.78 13.70 21.42
CA PRO A 132 -44.61 15.07 20.99
C PRO A 132 -43.85 15.17 19.65
N GLN A 133 -44.34 16.11 18.92
CA GLN A 133 -44.00 16.58 17.62
C GLN A 133 -42.69 17.40 17.57
N ALA A 134 -42.24 17.53 16.35
CA ALA A 134 -41.23 18.41 15.78
C ALA A 134 -41.53 19.92 16.01
N ASN A 135 -40.46 20.70 15.98
CA ASN A 135 -40.41 22.10 15.51
C ASN A 135 -39.04 22.26 14.83
N GLY A 136 -38.82 22.64 13.59
CA GLY A 136 -39.57 23.50 12.67
C GLY A 136 -39.16 24.96 12.79
N SER A 137 -38.22 25.42 11.93
CA SER A 137 -38.06 26.80 11.41
C SER A 137 -36.89 26.74 10.43
N GLY A 138 -37.00 26.98 9.19
CA GLY A 138 -37.83 27.85 8.39
C GLY A 138 -37.04 29.10 8.01
N ALA A 139 -36.50 29.16 6.79
CA ALA A 139 -36.45 30.37 5.97
C ALA A 139 -35.83 30.07 4.59
N ALA A 140 -36.64 30.12 3.61
CA ALA A 140 -36.34 30.45 2.22
C ALA A 140 -37.06 31.79 1.92
N PRO A 141 -37.02 32.32 0.71
CA PRO A 141 -35.96 32.68 -0.22
C PRO A 141 -36.09 34.19 -0.64
N VAL A 142 -35.12 34.71 -1.38
CA VAL A 142 -35.32 35.96 -2.11
C VAL A 142 -34.99 35.74 -3.59
N THR A 143 -36.01 35.99 -4.37
CA THR A 143 -36.13 36.08 -5.82
C THR A 143 -35.50 37.36 -6.36
N GLY A 144 -35.00 37.32 -7.60
CA GLY A 144 -34.64 38.49 -8.43
C GLY A 144 -34.18 38.04 -9.80
N THR A 145 -35.10 37.77 -10.64
CA THR A 145 -35.38 38.11 -12.06
C THR A 145 -34.26 38.74 -12.89
N ALA A 146 -33.90 38.03 -13.97
CA ALA A 146 -34.10 38.29 -15.41
C ALA A 146 -33.18 39.38 -15.97
N ASP A 147 -32.52 39.18 -17.10
CA ASP A 147 -33.08 39.17 -18.44
C ASP A 147 -31.99 38.85 -19.49
N THR A 148 -32.39 38.04 -20.44
CA THR A 148 -32.19 38.05 -21.91
C THR A 148 -30.80 38.21 -22.53
N GLY A 149 -30.45 37.25 -23.37
CA GLY A 149 -30.33 37.51 -24.80
C GLY A 149 -29.15 36.85 -25.49
N GLY A 150 -29.42 35.88 -26.33
CA GLY A 150 -28.94 35.83 -27.69
C GLY A 150 -27.83 34.85 -28.04
N ALA A 151 -28.19 33.66 -28.47
CA ALA A 151 -27.50 32.99 -29.56
C ALA A 151 -27.91 33.61 -30.90
N PRO A 152 -27.11 33.51 -31.97
CA PRO A 152 -27.33 32.44 -32.92
C PRO A 152 -26.06 31.85 -33.61
N ALA A 153 -26.13 30.55 -33.88
CA ALA A 153 -26.22 29.88 -35.18
C ALA A 153 -25.04 29.98 -36.16
N SER A 154 -24.50 28.80 -36.40
CA SER A 154 -24.13 28.16 -37.66
C SER A 154 -23.76 28.99 -38.90
N ALA A 155 -22.62 28.70 -39.49
CA ALA A 155 -22.50 28.58 -40.95
C ALA A 155 -21.35 27.64 -41.35
N THR A 156 -21.72 26.60 -42.01
CA THR A 156 -21.02 25.71 -42.92
C THR A 156 -20.55 26.48 -44.16
N ALA A 157 -19.32 26.19 -44.64
CA ALA A 157 -18.99 26.28 -46.07
C ALA A 157 -17.77 25.44 -46.42
N THR A 158 -18.00 24.45 -47.16
CA THR A 158 -17.37 23.68 -48.20
C THR A 158 -16.50 24.44 -49.20
N GLY A 159 -15.47 23.76 -49.74
CA GLY A 159 -14.80 24.06 -51.03
C GLY A 159 -13.32 23.77 -50.99
N SER A 160 -12.82 22.68 -51.38
CA SER A 160 -12.50 22.04 -52.64
C SER A 160 -11.23 22.52 -53.34
N ARG A 161 -10.30 21.55 -53.47
CA ARG A 161 -9.39 21.23 -54.60
C ARG A 161 -8.34 22.27 -55.05
N SER A 162 -7.12 21.97 -55.30
CA SER A 162 -6.36 21.00 -56.12
C SER A 162 -4.87 21.42 -56.02
N GLY A 163 -3.82 20.67 -56.06
CA GLY A 163 -3.45 19.64 -56.96
C GLY A 163 -1.98 19.87 -57.34
N GLY A 164 -1.21 18.82 -57.47
CA GLY A 164 0.08 18.78 -58.13
C GLY A 164 1.29 18.86 -57.17
N GLY A 165 2.16 17.96 -57.02
CA GLY A 165 2.69 16.93 -57.91
C GLY A 165 4.21 17.03 -57.96
N ALA A 166 4.86 15.87 -57.79
CA ALA A 166 6.22 15.54 -58.17
C ALA A 166 7.34 15.56 -57.13
N ALA A 167 7.71 14.34 -56.74
CA ALA A 167 9.06 13.90 -56.40
C ALA A 167 9.81 13.59 -57.73
N PRO A 168 11.00 13.00 -57.75
CA PRO A 168 12.20 13.05 -56.92
C PRO A 168 13.47 13.32 -57.76
N VAL A 169 14.66 13.51 -57.18
CA VAL A 169 15.93 13.11 -57.83
C VAL A 169 17.00 12.76 -56.79
N SER A 170 17.51 11.57 -56.94
CA SER A 170 18.74 11.01 -56.38
C SER A 170 19.97 11.59 -57.07
N ALA A 171 21.12 11.57 -56.41
CA ALA A 171 22.46 11.23 -56.89
C ALA A 171 23.46 11.53 -55.77
N SER A 172 24.11 10.52 -55.20
CA SER A 172 25.32 9.83 -55.65
C SER A 172 26.63 10.59 -55.38
N ALA A 173 27.37 10.05 -54.40
CA ALA A 173 28.77 9.63 -54.45
C ALA A 173 29.87 10.67 -54.75
N SER A 174 30.84 10.75 -53.82
CA SER A 174 32.23 10.40 -54.11
C SER A 174 33.14 10.62 -52.91
N ARG A 175 33.82 9.58 -52.46
CA ARG A 175 35.14 9.63 -51.80
C ARG A 175 36.19 9.89 -52.88
N PRO A 176 37.35 10.45 -52.55
CA PRO A 176 38.50 9.56 -52.54
C PRO A 176 39.51 9.74 -51.39
N ASP A 177 40.20 8.65 -51.25
CA ASP A 177 41.40 8.24 -50.56
C ASP A 177 42.61 9.16 -50.54
N GLY A 178 43.48 8.78 -49.61
CA GLY A 178 44.94 8.92 -49.71
C GLY A 178 45.51 9.72 -48.54
N GLY A 179 46.20 9.18 -47.59
CA GLY A 179 47.43 8.50 -47.63
C GLY A 179 48.41 9.17 -46.67
N GLY A 180 48.88 8.46 -45.68
CA GLY A 180 50.24 8.13 -45.44
C GLY A 180 51.11 9.10 -44.60
N GLY A 181 51.74 8.53 -43.59
CA GLY A 181 52.99 9.10 -43.09
C GLY A 181 53.22 8.96 -41.59
N ALA A 182 53.98 8.01 -41.25
CA ALA A 182 54.57 7.63 -39.96
C ALA A 182 55.66 8.56 -39.47
N ALA A 183 56.01 8.39 -38.21
CA ALA A 183 57.30 8.45 -37.50
C ALA A 183 57.20 9.37 -36.26
N SER A 184 57.26 8.82 -35.08
CA SER A 184 58.40 8.34 -34.30
C SER A 184 59.17 9.43 -33.50
N THR A 185 59.35 9.06 -32.26
CA THR A 185 60.48 9.36 -31.33
C THR A 185 60.42 10.67 -30.55
N THR A 186 60.58 10.70 -29.29
CA THR A 186 61.44 10.14 -28.28
C THR A 186 61.62 11.17 -27.17
N THR A 187 61.43 10.75 -25.90
CA THR A 187 62.25 10.97 -24.72
C THR A 187 62.51 12.40 -24.23
N ALA A 188 62.18 12.70 -22.99
CA ALA A 188 63.10 12.88 -21.84
C ALA A 188 62.44 13.66 -20.71
N ALA A 189 62.48 13.09 -19.53
CA ALA A 189 62.54 13.84 -18.26
C ALA A 189 63.97 14.35 -18.07
N PRO A 190 64.18 15.34 -17.24
CA PRO A 190 64.61 15.06 -15.87
C PRO A 190 64.18 16.06 -14.78
N THR A 191 63.91 15.48 -13.62
CA THR A 191 64.54 15.67 -12.27
C THR A 191 64.77 17.06 -11.69
N ALA A 192 64.14 17.22 -10.50
CA ALA A 192 64.73 17.40 -9.17
C ALA A 192 65.02 18.84 -8.64
N GLY A 193 64.72 18.93 -7.40
CA GLY A 193 65.27 19.82 -6.41
C GLY A 193 64.29 20.89 -5.90
N GLY A 194 63.91 21.02 -4.67
CA GLY A 194 64.52 20.72 -3.39
C GLY A 194 64.21 21.86 -2.44
N GLY A 195 63.88 21.49 -1.20
CA GLY A 195 64.13 22.32 -0.04
C GLY A 195 62.92 23.12 0.48
N ALA A 196 62.25 22.71 1.51
CA ALA A 196 62.56 22.70 2.93
C ALA A 196 62.10 23.96 3.68
N THR A 197 61.44 23.64 4.76
CA THR A 197 61.36 24.19 6.14
C THR A 197 60.23 25.17 6.39
N ALA A 198 59.28 24.77 7.18
CA ALA A 198 59.18 24.65 8.63
C ALA A 198 58.57 25.86 9.33
N SER A 199 57.68 25.56 10.18
CA SER A 199 57.47 26.01 11.58
C SER A 199 56.24 26.86 11.83
N ALA A 200 55.24 26.30 12.43
CA ALA A 200 54.85 26.34 13.85
C ALA A 200 54.20 27.65 14.31
N ALA A 201 53.01 27.60 14.83
CA ALA A 201 52.61 27.74 16.22
C ALA A 201 51.20 28.32 16.36
N ALA A 202 50.37 27.59 17.08
CA ALA A 202 49.26 28.16 17.83
C ALA A 202 49.77 28.94 19.05
N PRO A 203 49.03 29.78 19.78
CA PRO A 203 48.09 29.29 20.79
C PRO A 203 46.82 30.16 21.01
N ALA A 204 45.74 29.53 21.42
CA ALA A 204 45.00 29.56 22.68
C ALA A 204 44.74 30.92 23.39
N ALA A 205 43.48 31.15 23.75
CA ALA A 205 42.87 31.38 25.07
C ALA A 205 41.60 32.24 24.96
N ALA A 206 40.47 31.71 25.28
CA ALA A 206 39.73 31.76 26.57
C ALA A 206 39.23 33.16 26.95
N SER A 207 37.88 33.29 27.06
CA SER A 207 37.22 33.82 28.25
C SER A 207 35.68 33.90 28.05
N GLN A 208 34.95 33.16 28.86
CA GLN A 208 33.60 33.52 29.36
C GLN A 208 33.75 34.48 30.54
N PRO A 209 32.73 35.08 31.20
CA PRO A 209 31.30 34.75 31.28
C PRO A 209 30.36 35.98 31.42
N GLY A 210 29.04 35.74 31.44
CA GLY A 210 28.18 36.64 32.22
C GLY A 210 26.71 36.75 31.82
N ARG A 211 25.86 35.97 32.51
CA ARG A 211 24.63 36.34 33.25
C ARG A 211 23.38 36.85 32.49
N ALA A 212 22.38 36.04 32.36
CA ALA A 212 21.12 35.90 33.16
C ALA A 212 20.18 37.12 33.17
N VAL A 213 18.96 36.88 32.84
CA VAL A 213 17.67 37.19 33.51
C VAL A 213 16.53 37.36 32.51
N GLY A 214 15.46 36.62 32.72
CA GLY A 214 14.09 37.03 32.45
C GLY A 214 13.23 36.11 31.60
N ALA A 215 12.54 35.15 32.22
CA ALA A 215 11.29 34.59 31.68
C ALA A 215 10.17 35.62 31.89
N PRO A 216 9.11 35.58 31.05
CA PRO A 216 7.85 35.06 31.60
C PRO A 216 7.01 34.18 30.67
N THR A 217 6.44 33.18 31.33
CA THR A 217 5.05 32.62 31.28
C THR A 217 4.37 32.36 29.92
N ALA A 218 4.24 31.08 29.65
CA ALA A 218 3.10 30.23 29.32
C ALA A 218 1.85 30.86 28.68
N GLU A 219 1.55 30.39 27.47
CA GLU A 219 0.14 30.12 27.13
C GLU A 219 0.05 28.89 26.19
N THR A 220 -0.84 28.04 26.57
CA THR A 220 -1.16 26.71 26.11
C THR A 220 -1.69 26.68 24.66
N ALA A 221 -1.11 25.85 23.81
CA ALA A 221 -1.82 25.27 22.68
C ALA A 221 -1.46 23.78 22.58
N ALA A 222 -2.48 22.95 22.57
CA ALA A 222 -2.40 21.50 22.62
C ALA A 222 -1.81 20.89 21.35
N PRO A 223 -1.01 19.82 21.43
CA PRO A 223 -0.56 19.07 20.27
C PRO A 223 -1.57 18.00 19.88
N GLN A 224 -1.79 17.91 18.59
CA GLN A 224 -2.52 16.79 17.97
C GLN A 224 -1.64 15.54 18.01
N ALA A 225 -2.18 14.48 18.57
CA ALA A 225 -1.58 13.18 18.69
C ALA A 225 -1.53 12.46 17.33
N ASN A 226 -0.33 12.11 16.91
CA ASN A 226 -0.11 11.00 15.97
C ASN A 226 0.32 9.78 16.78
N GLY A 227 -0.60 8.83 16.93
CA GLY A 227 -0.34 7.58 17.60
C GLY A 227 0.47 6.63 16.74
N SER A 228 1.57 6.17 17.27
CA SER A 228 2.18 4.91 16.85
C SER A 228 2.91 4.28 18.05
N GLY A 229 2.36 3.15 18.48
CA GLY A 229 3.03 1.98 19.00
C GLY A 229 3.92 2.11 20.24
N ALA A 230 3.34 1.85 21.39
CA ALA A 230 4.01 1.63 22.66
C ALA A 230 5.04 0.51 22.60
N ALA A 231 6.26 0.82 22.98
CA ALA A 231 7.27 -0.14 23.42
C ALA A 231 7.16 -0.32 24.92
N LEU A 232 6.93 -1.54 25.39
CA LEU A 232 7.07 -1.95 26.77
C LEU A 232 8.54 -2.30 27.04
N ALA A 233 9.16 -1.55 27.92
CA ALA A 233 10.43 -1.91 28.54
C ALA A 233 10.18 -2.81 29.76
N PRO A 234 11.03 -3.80 30.06
CA PRO A 234 10.92 -4.59 31.27
C PRO A 234 11.73 -4.00 32.42
N GLU A 235 11.10 -3.86 33.55
CA GLU A 235 11.79 -3.63 34.82
C GLU A 235 12.52 -4.88 35.32
N THR A 236 13.73 -4.66 35.79
CA THR A 236 14.60 -5.62 36.47
C THR A 236 14.20 -5.77 37.94
N GLY A 237 14.05 -7.00 38.40
CA GLY A 237 13.91 -7.35 39.83
C GLY A 237 14.52 -8.72 40.07
N ASP A 238 15.49 -8.71 40.94
CA ASP A 238 16.50 -9.70 41.27
C ASP A 238 16.02 -10.84 42.23
N ALA A 239 16.75 -11.95 42.17
CA ALA A 239 17.03 -12.98 43.20
C ALA A 239 16.12 -14.20 43.37
N GLY A 240 16.73 -15.37 43.20
CA GLY A 240 16.49 -16.54 44.03
C GLY A 240 16.24 -17.88 43.32
N ALA A 241 17.30 -18.58 42.93
CA ALA A 241 17.26 -20.04 42.76
C ALA A 241 17.39 -20.74 44.12
N PRO A 242 16.95 -22.00 44.32
CA PRO A 242 17.59 -23.17 43.72
C PRO A 242 16.64 -24.34 43.33
N ALA A 243 17.18 -25.18 42.45
CA ALA A 243 16.70 -26.51 42.08
C ALA A 243 17.07 -27.58 43.19
N PRO A 244 16.80 -28.91 43.07
CA PRO A 244 16.23 -29.72 42.00
C PRO A 244 15.30 -30.88 42.43
N GLY A 245 14.60 -31.54 41.50
CA GLY A 245 14.05 -32.84 41.25
C GLY A 245 13.69 -33.83 42.39
N PRO A 246 13.18 -35.04 42.17
CA PRO A 246 13.09 -35.81 40.93
C PRO A 246 11.72 -36.54 40.71
N SER A 247 11.55 -37.09 39.53
CA SER A 247 10.59 -38.18 39.22
C SER A 247 10.89 -39.45 40.00
N PRO A 248 9.88 -40.35 40.29
CA PRO A 248 9.70 -41.49 39.42
C PRO A 248 8.27 -42.16 39.34
N ALA A 249 8.09 -42.85 38.20
CA ALA A 249 7.57 -44.20 37.98
C ALA A 249 6.19 -44.69 38.48
N ALA A 250 5.42 -45.14 37.47
CA ALA A 250 4.70 -46.42 37.31
C ALA A 250 3.96 -47.09 38.48
N ALA A 251 2.67 -47.42 38.22
CA ALA A 251 2.10 -48.76 38.37
C ALA A 251 0.60 -48.81 38.02
N ALA A 252 0.24 -49.75 37.16
CA ALA A 252 -1.07 -50.40 37.07
C ALA A 252 -1.02 -51.63 37.99
N PRO A 253 -2.03 -52.52 38.06
CA PRO A 253 -3.47 -52.45 37.98
C PRO A 253 -4.13 -53.16 39.21
N HIS A 254 -5.44 -53.10 39.42
CA HIS A 254 -6.15 -54.14 40.19
C HIS A 254 -7.64 -54.27 39.78
N ASP A 255 -7.92 -55.51 39.33
CA ASP A 255 -9.19 -56.23 39.32
C ASP A 255 -9.92 -56.24 40.68
N ARG A 256 -11.22 -56.33 40.64
CA ARG A 256 -12.13 -57.15 41.49
C ARG A 256 -13.58 -56.98 40.99
N ARG A 257 -14.14 -57.87 40.37
CA ARG A 257 -14.94 -59.08 40.51
C ARG A 257 -15.83 -59.17 41.75
N ALA A 258 -17.05 -59.53 41.50
CA ALA A 258 -18.05 -60.36 42.17
C ALA A 258 -19.42 -59.67 42.31
N SER A 259 -20.58 -60.18 42.14
CA SER A 259 -21.18 -61.48 41.90
C SER A 259 -22.68 -61.32 42.08
N ALA A 260 -23.40 -61.89 41.19
CA ALA A 260 -24.62 -62.69 41.33
C ALA A 260 -25.85 -62.16 42.10
N THR A 261 -27.03 -62.12 41.45
CA THR A 261 -28.06 -63.15 41.72
C THR A 261 -29.29 -62.90 40.79
N ALA A 262 -29.67 -63.94 40.07
CA ALA A 262 -30.98 -64.05 39.43
C ALA A 262 -31.95 -64.72 40.43
N PRO A 263 -33.28 -64.70 40.22
CA PRO A 263 -33.89 -65.76 39.44
C PRO A 263 -35.18 -65.35 38.59
N HIS A 264 -35.46 -66.20 37.63
CA HIS A 264 -36.58 -66.39 36.76
C HIS A 264 -37.91 -66.88 37.44
N PRO A 265 -38.97 -67.23 36.64
CA PRO A 265 -39.71 -66.74 35.44
C PRO A 265 -41.25 -66.75 35.76
N PRO A 266 -42.31 -67.00 34.90
CA PRO A 266 -42.35 -67.38 33.50
C PRO A 266 -43.54 -66.80 32.66
N ASN A 267 -43.51 -67.19 31.37
CA ASN A 267 -44.63 -67.46 30.42
C ASN A 267 -45.29 -66.35 29.63
N GLY A 268 -45.25 -66.57 28.30
CA GLY A 268 -46.18 -66.02 27.32
C GLY A 268 -45.71 -66.18 25.89
N THR A 269 -46.10 -67.34 25.34
CA THR A 269 -45.90 -67.78 23.97
C THR A 269 -46.48 -66.85 22.89
N GLY A 270 -45.75 -66.65 21.82
CA GLY A 270 -46.24 -66.18 20.52
C GLY A 270 -45.09 -65.97 19.52
N PRO A 271 -45.10 -66.63 18.35
CA PRO A 271 -44.00 -66.46 17.39
C PRO A 271 -44.19 -65.19 16.61
N HIS A 272 -43.38 -64.19 16.92
CA HIS A 272 -43.24 -63.02 16.04
C HIS A 272 -42.22 -63.37 14.95
N ALA A 273 -42.67 -63.30 13.70
CA ALA A 273 -41.88 -63.40 12.50
C ALA A 273 -40.74 -62.30 12.56
N ALA A 274 -39.50 -62.75 12.38
CA ALA A 274 -38.36 -61.87 12.24
C ALA A 274 -38.53 -60.93 11.03
N PRO A 275 -38.32 -59.66 11.13
CA PRO A 275 -38.29 -58.76 9.97
C PRO A 275 -37.10 -59.15 9.09
N SER A 276 -37.39 -59.41 7.81
CA SER A 276 -36.39 -59.66 6.77
C SER A 276 -35.34 -58.55 6.74
N PRO A 277 -34.07 -58.89 6.58
CA PRO A 277 -33.02 -57.87 6.46
C PRO A 277 -33.28 -57.03 5.21
N ARG A 278 -33.52 -55.74 5.40
CA ARG A 278 -33.56 -54.75 4.32
C ARG A 278 -32.23 -54.82 3.59
N PRO A 279 -32.19 -54.90 2.26
CA PRO A 279 -30.93 -54.78 1.53
C PRO A 279 -30.28 -53.47 1.87
N PRO A 280 -28.91 -53.40 1.98
CA PRO A 280 -28.22 -52.15 2.26
C PRO A 280 -28.60 -51.14 1.17
N ASP A 281 -29.21 -50.05 1.58
CA ASP A 281 -29.42 -48.90 0.72
C ASP A 281 -28.05 -48.53 0.14
N THR A 282 -27.78 -48.85 -1.10
CA THR A 282 -26.72 -48.29 -1.90
C THR A 282 -27.06 -46.82 -2.07
N ALA A 283 -26.72 -46.04 -1.06
CA ALA A 283 -26.84 -44.58 -1.11
C ALA A 283 -25.94 -44.08 -2.23
N THR A 284 -26.53 -43.79 -3.37
CA THR A 284 -25.89 -43.02 -4.43
C THR A 284 -25.26 -41.81 -3.79
N PRO A 285 -23.97 -41.53 -4.03
CA PRO A 285 -23.30 -40.42 -3.39
C PRO A 285 -24.04 -39.12 -3.72
N ALA A 286 -24.78 -38.61 -2.76
CA ALA A 286 -25.53 -37.37 -2.92
C ALA A 286 -24.57 -36.27 -3.36
N GLY A 287 -24.82 -35.64 -4.49
CA GLY A 287 -24.07 -34.54 -5.03
C GLY A 287 -23.92 -33.42 -3.99
N PRO A 288 -23.05 -32.43 -4.20
CA PRO A 288 -22.88 -31.35 -3.26
C PRO A 288 -24.18 -30.57 -3.11
N THR A 289 -24.58 -30.28 -1.87
CA THR A 289 -25.76 -29.45 -1.59
C THR A 289 -25.61 -28.08 -2.28
N ARG A 290 -26.71 -27.45 -2.72
CA ARG A 290 -26.68 -26.10 -3.34
C ARG A 290 -25.86 -25.08 -2.50
N ARG A 291 -26.00 -25.17 -1.18
CA ARG A 291 -25.22 -24.32 -0.26
C ARG A 291 -23.71 -24.55 -0.38
N LEU A 292 -23.29 -25.81 -0.44
CA LEU A 292 -21.87 -26.17 -0.56
C LEU A 292 -21.33 -25.76 -1.93
N PHE A 293 -22.12 -25.95 -3.00
CA PHE A 293 -21.76 -25.50 -4.34
C PHE A 293 -21.52 -24.00 -4.39
N VAL A 294 -22.49 -23.18 -3.94
CA VAL A 294 -22.35 -21.72 -3.90
C VAL A 294 -21.13 -21.28 -3.06
N SER A 295 -20.91 -21.94 -1.90
CA SER A 295 -19.73 -21.61 -1.07
C SER A 295 -18.41 -21.90 -1.78
N ARG A 296 -18.32 -23.00 -2.54
CA ARG A 296 -17.12 -23.35 -3.31
C ARG A 296 -16.87 -22.38 -4.46
N VAL A 297 -17.92 -22.06 -5.23
CA VAL A 297 -17.83 -21.11 -6.34
C VAL A 297 -17.37 -19.74 -5.86
N VAL A 298 -18.02 -19.19 -4.81
CA VAL A 298 -17.66 -17.87 -4.29
C VAL A 298 -16.27 -17.87 -3.67
N ALA A 299 -15.88 -18.90 -2.91
CA ALA A 299 -14.54 -18.99 -2.33
C ALA A 299 -13.46 -19.18 -3.39
N GLY A 300 -13.70 -19.99 -4.41
CA GLY A 300 -12.79 -20.18 -5.55
C GLY A 300 -12.61 -18.90 -6.35
N ALA A 301 -13.69 -18.19 -6.65
CA ALA A 301 -13.65 -16.90 -7.34
C ALA A 301 -12.92 -15.84 -6.51
N ALA A 302 -13.15 -15.78 -5.19
CA ALA A 302 -12.44 -14.87 -4.29
C ALA A 302 -10.94 -15.17 -4.24
N ALA A 303 -10.54 -16.44 -4.15
CA ALA A 303 -9.14 -16.83 -4.17
C ALA A 303 -8.48 -16.50 -5.52
N ALA A 304 -9.13 -16.81 -6.63
CA ALA A 304 -8.62 -16.50 -7.97
C ALA A 304 -8.47 -14.99 -8.20
N ALA A 305 -9.45 -14.19 -7.78
CA ALA A 305 -9.39 -12.73 -7.86
C ALA A 305 -8.23 -12.17 -7.04
N ALA A 306 -8.05 -12.63 -5.79
CA ALA A 306 -6.95 -12.17 -4.93
C ALA A 306 -5.58 -12.54 -5.51
N VAL A 307 -5.39 -13.79 -5.93
CA VAL A 307 -4.13 -14.26 -6.54
C VAL A 307 -3.86 -13.51 -7.85
N GLY A 308 -4.86 -13.33 -8.70
CA GLY A 308 -4.72 -12.59 -9.95
C GLY A 308 -4.35 -11.13 -9.72
N THR A 309 -4.99 -10.46 -8.75
CA THR A 309 -4.71 -9.06 -8.40
C THR A 309 -3.29 -8.90 -7.87
N VAL A 310 -2.88 -9.73 -6.89
CA VAL A 310 -1.53 -9.68 -6.33
C VAL A 310 -0.49 -10.05 -7.38
N GLY A 311 -0.70 -11.12 -8.15
CA GLY A 311 0.20 -11.53 -9.22
C GLY A 311 0.41 -10.45 -10.27
N TYR A 312 -0.67 -9.80 -10.73
CA TYR A 312 -0.60 -8.68 -11.67
C TYR A 312 0.11 -7.47 -11.08
N GLY A 313 -0.21 -7.11 -9.81
CA GLY A 313 0.42 -6.00 -9.10
C GLY A 313 1.92 -6.22 -8.87
N THR A 314 2.32 -7.44 -8.50
CA THR A 314 3.73 -7.84 -8.33
C THR A 314 4.47 -7.80 -9.67
N TYR A 315 3.89 -8.36 -10.73
CA TYR A 315 4.46 -8.26 -12.07
C TYR A 315 4.66 -6.79 -12.48
N GLY A 316 3.69 -5.90 -12.13
CA GLY A 316 3.76 -4.47 -12.38
C GLY A 316 4.99 -3.79 -11.77
N VAL A 317 5.38 -4.19 -10.55
CA VAL A 317 6.60 -3.69 -9.88
C VAL A 317 7.86 -4.30 -10.50
N LEU A 318 7.91 -5.63 -10.59
CA LEU A 318 9.13 -6.35 -11.00
C LEU A 318 9.58 -6.07 -12.43
N ARG A 319 8.67 -5.71 -13.33
CA ARG A 319 9.03 -5.30 -14.70
C ARG A 319 9.76 -3.96 -14.76
N GLY A 320 9.69 -3.15 -13.69
CA GLY A 320 10.26 -1.80 -13.60
C GLY A 320 9.21 -0.69 -13.80
N PRO A 321 9.57 0.55 -13.41
CA PRO A 321 8.70 1.71 -13.49
C PRO A 321 8.43 2.14 -14.93
N LYS A 322 7.31 2.86 -15.13
CA LYS A 322 6.97 3.48 -16.42
C LYS A 322 7.29 4.96 -16.40
N VAL A 323 7.68 5.50 -17.55
CA VAL A 323 7.88 6.94 -17.68
C VAL A 323 6.52 7.66 -17.80
N LYS A 324 6.33 8.68 -16.97
CA LYS A 324 5.26 9.66 -17.03
C LYS A 324 5.86 11.02 -17.39
N ARG A 325 5.16 11.84 -18.15
CA ARG A 325 5.59 13.20 -18.49
C ARG A 325 4.56 14.20 -17.97
N VAL A 326 5.05 15.28 -17.36
CA VAL A 326 4.20 16.34 -16.79
C VAL A 326 4.84 17.67 -17.11
N THR A 327 4.09 18.58 -17.74
CA THR A 327 4.54 19.94 -17.99
C THR A 327 4.13 20.84 -16.83
N VAL A 328 5.09 21.58 -16.27
CA VAL A 328 4.88 22.46 -15.12
C VAL A 328 5.25 23.90 -15.51
N PRO A 329 4.26 24.81 -15.62
CA PRO A 329 4.51 26.20 -15.94
C PRO A 329 5.00 26.97 -14.71
N LEU A 330 6.17 27.63 -14.81
CA LEU A 330 6.73 28.50 -13.78
C LEU A 330 6.79 29.95 -14.26
N ALA A 331 6.30 30.87 -13.43
CA ALA A 331 6.20 32.29 -13.80
C ALA A 331 7.58 32.95 -13.90
N LYS A 332 8.50 32.61 -13.00
CA LYS A 332 9.84 33.18 -12.92
C LYS A 332 10.86 32.48 -13.84
N LEU A 333 10.45 31.39 -14.53
CA LEU A 333 11.37 30.64 -15.39
C LEU A 333 11.70 31.44 -16.65
N PRO A 334 12.98 31.69 -16.98
CA PRO A 334 13.34 32.38 -18.20
C PRO A 334 12.99 31.56 -19.45
N ARG A 335 12.71 32.25 -20.57
CA ARG A 335 12.37 31.62 -21.84
C ARG A 335 13.40 30.59 -22.31
N ALA A 336 14.68 30.81 -22.04
CA ALA A 336 15.78 29.91 -22.41
C ALA A 336 15.71 28.54 -21.71
N ALA A 337 14.93 28.42 -20.61
CA ALA A 337 14.73 27.18 -19.88
C ALA A 337 13.43 26.46 -20.25
N HIS A 338 12.66 26.97 -21.23
CA HIS A 338 11.45 26.30 -21.69
C HIS A 338 11.80 24.89 -22.25
N GLY A 339 11.10 23.87 -21.77
CA GLY A 339 11.36 22.48 -22.13
C GLY A 339 12.48 21.79 -21.34
N TYR A 340 13.02 22.43 -20.27
CA TYR A 340 14.00 21.81 -19.38
C TYR A 340 13.41 20.60 -18.67
N ARG A 341 14.09 19.44 -18.72
CA ARG A 341 13.56 18.15 -18.24
C ARG A 341 14.24 17.70 -16.97
N ILE A 342 13.45 17.53 -15.93
CA ILE A 342 13.88 16.96 -14.64
C ILE A 342 13.30 15.54 -14.54
N ALA A 343 14.14 14.51 -14.51
CA ALA A 343 13.70 13.16 -14.19
C ALA A 343 13.58 13.00 -12.67
N VAL A 344 12.36 12.88 -12.18
CA VAL A 344 12.06 12.66 -10.77
C VAL A 344 11.94 11.16 -10.52
N VAL A 345 12.75 10.65 -9.62
CA VAL A 345 12.69 9.30 -9.08
C VAL A 345 12.61 9.38 -7.56
N SER A 346 11.71 8.62 -6.96
CA SER A 346 11.46 8.55 -5.52
C SER A 346 11.07 7.14 -5.15
N ASP A 347 11.16 6.79 -3.87
CA ASP A 347 10.60 5.55 -3.33
C ASP A 347 11.05 4.31 -4.13
N VAL A 348 12.36 4.16 -4.29
CA VAL A 348 12.95 3.00 -5.00
C VAL A 348 12.91 1.75 -4.12
N HIS A 349 13.12 1.94 -2.81
CA HIS A 349 13.10 0.89 -1.79
C HIS A 349 13.93 -0.33 -2.18
N LEU A 350 15.22 -0.08 -2.49
CA LEU A 350 16.17 -1.18 -2.62
C LEU A 350 16.26 -1.91 -1.28
N GLY A 351 16.02 -3.20 -1.30
CA GLY A 351 15.89 -3.97 -0.09
C GLY A 351 16.00 -5.47 -0.32
N PRO A 352 15.51 -6.29 0.60
CA PRO A 352 15.58 -7.75 0.50
C PRO A 352 14.91 -8.32 -0.76
N VAL A 353 13.93 -7.59 -1.31
CA VAL A 353 13.13 -8.03 -2.48
C VAL A 353 13.54 -7.31 -3.77
N LEU A 354 13.70 -6.00 -3.71
CA LEU A 354 14.07 -5.16 -4.85
C LEU A 354 15.57 -4.87 -4.79
N GLY A 355 16.37 -5.70 -5.44
CA GLY A 355 17.83 -5.62 -5.41
C GLY A 355 18.43 -4.98 -6.68
N ARG A 356 19.72 -5.30 -6.92
CA ARG A 356 20.54 -4.74 -8.01
C ARG A 356 19.87 -4.77 -9.39
N GLY A 357 19.19 -5.86 -9.74
CA GLY A 357 18.51 -5.96 -11.04
C GLY A 357 17.34 -4.98 -11.19
N PHE A 358 16.70 -4.61 -10.08
CA PHE A 358 15.68 -3.57 -10.07
C PHE A 358 16.31 -2.18 -10.20
N ALA A 359 17.37 -1.89 -9.45
CA ALA A 359 18.14 -0.65 -9.56
C ALA A 359 18.60 -0.41 -11.01
N GLN A 360 19.10 -1.45 -11.70
CA GLN A 360 19.49 -1.32 -13.11
C GLN A 360 18.31 -0.91 -14.00
N LYS A 361 17.12 -1.51 -13.82
CA LYS A 361 15.93 -1.13 -14.59
C LYS A 361 15.53 0.33 -14.34
N VAL A 362 15.64 0.81 -13.09
CA VAL A 362 15.39 2.21 -12.74
C VAL A 362 16.36 3.12 -13.50
N VAL A 363 17.66 2.83 -13.44
CA VAL A 363 18.71 3.58 -14.13
C VAL A 363 18.51 3.60 -15.64
N ASP A 364 18.27 2.43 -16.24
CA ASP A 364 18.03 2.31 -17.69
C ASP A 364 16.81 3.13 -18.12
N THR A 365 15.75 3.11 -17.30
CA THR A 365 14.53 3.86 -17.57
C THR A 365 14.76 5.37 -17.48
N ILE A 366 15.51 5.85 -16.47
CA ILE A 366 15.86 7.27 -16.33
C ILE A 366 16.72 7.73 -17.49
N ASN A 367 17.82 7.01 -17.78
CA ASN A 367 18.77 7.36 -18.82
C ASN A 367 18.12 7.39 -20.24
N ALA A 368 17.15 6.50 -20.48
CA ALA A 368 16.38 6.49 -21.73
C ALA A 368 15.55 7.77 -21.94
N THR A 369 15.24 8.52 -20.88
CA THR A 369 14.52 9.80 -20.99
C THR A 369 15.42 10.96 -21.40
N GLN A 370 16.76 10.80 -21.32
CA GLN A 370 17.76 11.84 -21.58
C GLN A 370 17.44 13.14 -20.84
N PRO A 371 17.39 13.15 -19.51
CA PRO A 371 17.00 14.32 -18.73
C PRO A 371 18.11 15.37 -18.71
N ASP A 372 17.74 16.62 -18.46
CA ASP A 372 18.71 17.68 -18.19
C ASP A 372 19.22 17.61 -16.75
N LEU A 373 18.39 17.13 -15.83
CA LEU A 373 18.69 16.95 -14.40
C LEU A 373 17.96 15.70 -13.88
N ILE A 374 18.56 15.00 -12.91
CA ILE A 374 17.93 13.90 -12.19
C ILE A 374 17.73 14.32 -10.74
N ALA A 375 16.50 14.21 -10.25
CA ALA A 375 16.10 14.43 -8.87
C ALA A 375 15.72 13.11 -8.20
N VAL A 376 16.54 12.64 -7.26
CA VAL A 376 16.28 11.47 -6.41
C VAL A 376 15.68 11.99 -5.11
N VAL A 377 14.38 11.78 -4.93
CA VAL A 377 13.61 12.44 -3.87
C VAL A 377 13.25 11.44 -2.78
N GLY A 378 14.27 10.93 -2.09
CA GLY A 378 14.17 10.11 -0.89
C GLY A 378 13.67 8.69 -1.08
N ASP A 379 13.72 7.93 0.00
CA ASP A 379 13.33 6.53 0.13
C ASP A 379 13.98 5.63 -0.93
N LEU A 380 15.30 5.75 -1.03
CA LEU A 380 16.10 4.97 -1.97
C LEU A 380 16.27 3.53 -1.52
N VAL A 381 16.30 3.29 -0.18
CA VAL A 381 16.76 2.03 0.43
C VAL A 381 15.97 1.63 1.67
N ASP A 382 15.94 0.31 1.93
CA ASP A 382 15.38 -0.34 3.14
C ASP A 382 16.44 -1.22 3.80
N GLY A 383 17.56 -0.62 4.26
CA GLY A 383 18.63 -1.33 4.95
C GLY A 383 20.00 -0.69 4.79
N SER A 384 21.00 -1.24 5.49
CA SER A 384 22.34 -0.64 5.62
C SER A 384 23.12 -0.56 4.30
N VAL A 385 24.04 0.39 4.19
CA VAL A 385 25.01 0.48 3.09
C VAL A 385 25.81 -0.81 2.94
N LYS A 386 26.16 -1.47 4.05
CA LYS A 386 26.88 -2.73 4.03
C LYS A 386 26.14 -3.82 3.24
N ASP A 387 24.82 -3.90 3.41
CA ASP A 387 24.01 -4.95 2.81
C ASP A 387 23.52 -4.57 1.40
N LEU A 388 23.22 -3.28 1.18
CA LEU A 388 22.57 -2.80 -0.03
C LEU A 388 23.46 -1.96 -0.95
N GLY A 389 24.66 -1.57 -0.54
CA GLY A 389 25.62 -0.86 -1.40
C GLY A 389 25.84 -1.56 -2.75
N PRO A 390 26.05 -2.90 -2.79
CA PRO A 390 26.13 -3.63 -4.05
C PRO A 390 24.86 -3.56 -4.90
N ALA A 391 23.69 -3.46 -4.27
CA ALA A 391 22.41 -3.32 -4.95
C ALA A 391 22.23 -1.90 -5.51
N ALA A 392 22.71 -0.88 -4.83
CA ALA A 392 22.67 0.52 -5.23
C ALA A 392 23.72 0.89 -6.30
N ALA A 393 24.78 0.08 -6.47
CA ALA A 393 25.88 0.36 -7.39
C ALA A 393 25.49 0.76 -8.83
N PRO A 394 24.37 0.25 -9.44
CA PRO A 394 23.93 0.72 -10.76
C PRO A 394 23.64 2.21 -10.82
N LEU A 395 23.30 2.87 -9.70
CA LEU A 395 22.99 4.31 -9.65
C LEU A 395 24.17 5.19 -10.11
N ALA A 396 25.41 4.72 -9.98
CA ALA A 396 26.58 5.39 -10.55
C ALA A 396 26.52 5.55 -12.09
N GLN A 397 25.59 4.88 -12.78
CA GLN A 397 25.40 4.99 -14.23
C GLN A 397 24.34 6.03 -14.60
N LEU A 398 23.75 6.74 -13.66
CA LEU A 398 22.82 7.84 -13.94
C LEU A 398 23.51 8.93 -14.76
N ARG A 399 22.81 9.44 -15.79
CA ARG A 399 23.36 10.44 -16.73
C ARG A 399 22.36 11.57 -16.95
N ALA A 400 22.78 12.77 -16.61
CA ALA A 400 22.06 14.00 -16.92
C ALA A 400 23.05 15.12 -17.25
N ARG A 401 22.62 16.13 -18.02
CA ARG A 401 23.47 17.25 -18.42
C ARG A 401 23.97 18.06 -17.21
N HIS A 402 23.10 18.27 -16.24
CA HIS A 402 23.38 19.11 -15.07
C HIS A 402 23.46 18.30 -13.77
N GLY A 403 23.72 16.98 -13.88
CA GLY A 403 23.96 16.13 -12.72
C GLY A 403 22.71 15.47 -12.12
N SER A 404 22.96 14.71 -11.08
CA SER A 404 21.96 14.01 -10.28
C SER A 404 22.03 14.52 -8.84
N TYR A 405 20.89 14.79 -8.24
CA TYR A 405 20.75 15.35 -6.90
C TYR A 405 19.88 14.47 -6.04
N PHE A 406 20.15 14.45 -4.74
CA PHE A 406 19.47 13.59 -3.77
C PHE A 406 19.05 14.38 -2.54
N VAL A 407 17.89 14.05 -2.00
CA VAL A 407 17.48 14.40 -0.63
C VAL A 407 17.07 13.11 0.10
N THR A 408 17.25 13.10 1.41
CA THR A 408 16.82 11.97 2.24
C THR A 408 15.30 11.83 2.28
N GLY A 409 14.81 10.59 2.40
CA GLY A 409 13.48 10.26 2.86
C GLY A 409 13.53 9.67 4.27
N ASN A 410 12.38 9.31 4.81
CA ASN A 410 12.31 8.75 6.16
C ASN A 410 12.98 7.36 6.25
N HIS A 411 13.08 6.62 5.15
CA HIS A 411 13.73 5.32 5.13
C HIS A 411 15.25 5.40 5.21
N GLU A 412 15.87 6.46 4.77
CA GLU A 412 17.30 6.67 4.97
C GLU A 412 17.63 6.76 6.46
N TYR A 413 16.80 7.41 7.29
CA TYR A 413 17.01 7.49 8.75
C TYR A 413 16.86 6.12 9.43
N PHE A 414 15.98 5.27 8.96
CA PHE A 414 15.89 3.88 9.45
C PHE A 414 17.04 3.00 8.97
N SER A 415 17.76 3.40 7.92
CA SER A 415 18.79 2.63 7.23
C SER A 415 20.23 3.11 7.51
N GLY A 416 20.38 4.24 8.25
CA GLY A 416 21.64 4.94 8.50
C GLY A 416 21.86 6.08 7.51
N ALA A 417 21.21 7.23 7.76
CA ALA A 417 21.16 8.37 6.84
C ALA A 417 22.54 8.91 6.45
N GLU A 418 23.44 9.11 7.43
CA GLU A 418 24.79 9.63 7.16
C GLU A 418 25.57 8.72 6.20
N GLN A 419 25.53 7.39 6.45
CA GLN A 419 26.23 6.44 5.58
C GLN A 419 25.63 6.40 4.18
N TRP A 420 24.32 6.57 4.05
CA TRP A 420 23.68 6.61 2.74
C TRP A 420 23.92 7.92 1.99
N VAL A 421 23.96 9.04 2.68
CA VAL A 421 24.37 10.33 2.10
C VAL A 421 25.80 10.24 1.56
N GLU A 422 26.73 9.62 2.30
CA GLU A 422 28.11 9.41 1.84
C GLU A 422 28.16 8.44 0.63
N GLU A 423 27.39 7.35 0.69
CA GLU A 423 27.33 6.37 -0.40
C GLU A 423 26.77 6.97 -1.69
N VAL A 424 25.67 7.75 -1.64
CA VAL A 424 25.14 8.41 -2.84
C VAL A 424 26.12 9.41 -3.42
N ARG A 425 26.87 10.11 -2.58
CA ARG A 425 27.97 11.01 -3.01
C ARG A 425 29.06 10.23 -3.72
N ARG A 426 29.44 9.05 -3.18
CA ARG A 426 30.40 8.13 -3.82
C ARG A 426 29.91 7.62 -5.17
N LEU A 427 28.59 7.44 -5.32
CA LEU A 427 27.95 7.02 -6.58
C LEU A 427 27.82 8.16 -7.60
N GLY A 428 28.28 9.39 -7.27
CA GLY A 428 28.24 10.54 -8.17
C GLY A 428 26.90 11.29 -8.18
N ILE A 429 26.11 11.13 -7.12
CA ILE A 429 24.88 11.87 -6.89
C ILE A 429 25.13 12.91 -5.82
N ASP A 430 24.80 14.19 -6.05
CA ASP A 430 25.03 15.31 -5.12
C ASP A 430 23.92 15.39 -4.07
N PRO A 431 24.15 15.07 -2.78
CA PRO A 431 23.16 15.22 -1.74
C PRO A 431 22.95 16.69 -1.36
N LEU A 432 21.70 17.11 -1.31
CA LEU A 432 21.29 18.46 -0.89
C LEU A 432 20.81 18.41 0.56
N GLU A 433 21.75 18.41 1.50
CA GLU A 433 21.49 18.37 2.95
C GLU A 433 21.17 19.77 3.47
N ASN A 434 19.90 20.19 3.37
CA ASN A 434 19.47 21.56 3.65
C ASN A 434 20.35 22.57 2.88
N ALA A 435 20.40 22.39 1.57
CA ALA A 435 21.33 23.11 0.71
C ALA A 435 20.72 23.49 -0.63
N ARG A 436 21.33 24.47 -1.31
CA ARG A 436 20.90 24.97 -2.61
C ARG A 436 22.07 24.91 -3.62
N ARG A 437 21.70 24.70 -4.88
CA ARG A 437 22.57 24.84 -6.04
C ARG A 437 21.94 25.84 -7.02
N GLU A 438 22.72 26.84 -7.42
CA GLU A 438 22.33 27.76 -8.49
C GLU A 438 22.50 27.07 -9.84
N MET A 439 21.37 26.64 -10.42
CA MET A 439 21.36 26.08 -11.77
C MET A 439 21.36 27.22 -12.81
N PRO A 440 21.68 26.96 -14.08
CA PRO A 440 21.75 28.00 -15.10
C PRO A 440 20.49 28.87 -15.21
N TYR A 441 19.32 28.35 -14.84
CA TYR A 441 18.04 29.02 -15.09
C TYR A 441 17.13 29.13 -13.86
N PHE A 442 17.41 28.40 -12.80
CA PHE A 442 16.60 28.34 -11.57
C PHE A 442 17.48 27.89 -10.41
N ASP A 443 16.98 28.04 -9.21
CA ASP A 443 17.63 27.49 -8.03
C ASP A 443 17.06 26.12 -7.72
N LEU A 444 17.94 25.14 -7.53
CA LEU A 444 17.60 23.81 -7.05
C LEU A 444 17.95 23.71 -5.57
N ALA A 445 16.97 23.60 -4.71
CA ALA A 445 17.14 23.42 -3.28
C ALA A 445 16.73 22.01 -2.85
N GLY A 446 17.28 21.56 -1.74
CA GLY A 446 16.88 20.32 -1.09
C GLY A 446 16.85 20.50 0.42
N VAL A 447 15.84 19.94 1.04
CA VAL A 447 15.73 19.85 2.50
C VAL A 447 15.69 18.40 2.93
N ASN A 448 16.21 18.13 4.12
CA ASN A 448 16.18 16.83 4.74
C ASN A 448 14.74 16.41 5.04
N ASP A 449 14.52 15.11 5.25
CA ASP A 449 13.21 14.61 5.66
C ASP A 449 12.89 14.97 7.10
N VAL A 450 11.60 15.10 7.41
CA VAL A 450 11.11 15.38 8.77
C VAL A 450 11.48 14.28 9.77
N ALA A 451 11.72 13.04 9.31
CA ALA A 451 12.21 11.96 10.18
C ALA A 451 13.61 12.24 10.76
N GLY A 452 14.36 13.17 10.17
CA GLY A 452 15.65 13.62 10.70
C GLY A 452 15.54 14.52 11.92
N GLU A 453 14.36 15.01 12.28
CA GLU A 453 14.16 15.88 13.46
C GLU A 453 14.56 15.17 14.75
N ASP A 454 14.25 13.90 14.90
CA ASP A 454 14.59 13.07 16.06
C ASP A 454 16.12 12.92 16.24
N GLU A 455 16.89 13.09 15.15
CA GLU A 455 18.36 13.01 15.13
C GLU A 455 19.03 14.40 15.08
N GLY A 456 18.23 15.49 15.13
CA GLY A 456 18.73 16.86 14.98
C GLY A 456 19.18 17.18 13.55
N GLN A 457 18.74 16.40 12.57
CA GLN A 457 19.06 16.51 11.15
C GLN A 457 17.81 16.79 10.30
N GLY A 458 16.76 17.35 10.89
CA GLY A 458 15.51 17.66 10.20
C GLY A 458 15.64 18.71 9.09
N PRO A 459 14.51 19.09 8.45
CA PRO A 459 14.49 20.10 7.40
C PRO A 459 14.84 21.49 7.95
N ASP A 460 15.71 22.20 7.25
CA ASP A 460 16.10 23.59 7.54
C ASP A 460 15.92 24.44 6.26
N PHE A 461 14.74 24.99 6.13
CA PHE A 461 14.37 25.83 4.98
C PHE A 461 15.13 27.16 4.98
N ALA A 462 15.42 27.72 6.16
CA ALA A 462 16.19 28.98 6.26
C ALA A 462 17.62 28.79 5.77
N LYS A 463 18.27 27.67 6.12
CA LYS A 463 19.60 27.31 5.61
C LYS A 463 19.59 27.06 4.10
N ALA A 464 18.57 26.36 3.60
CA ALA A 464 18.48 25.98 2.19
C ALA A 464 18.10 27.17 1.28
N LEU A 465 17.31 28.12 1.75
CA LEU A 465 16.63 29.13 0.92
C LEU A 465 16.82 30.59 1.36
N GLY A 466 17.36 30.81 2.56
CA GLY A 466 17.36 32.16 3.18
C GLY A 466 18.16 33.22 2.42
N ASP A 467 19.18 32.83 1.66
CA ASP A 467 20.09 33.75 0.93
C ASP A 467 19.82 33.78 -0.58
N ARG A 468 18.71 33.14 -1.07
CA ARG A 468 18.46 33.05 -2.51
C ARG A 468 17.92 34.34 -3.11
N ASP A 469 18.17 34.54 -4.39
CA ASP A 469 17.49 35.58 -5.19
C ASP A 469 16.02 35.13 -5.46
N THR A 470 15.07 35.78 -4.80
CA THR A 470 13.64 35.47 -4.91
C THR A 470 13.03 35.79 -6.27
N ALA A 471 13.73 36.54 -7.14
CA ALA A 471 13.33 36.81 -8.51
C ALA A 471 13.61 35.60 -9.43
N ARG A 472 14.49 34.68 -9.02
CA ARG A 472 14.74 33.43 -9.74
C ARG A 472 13.70 32.38 -9.40
N ALA A 473 13.35 31.54 -10.38
CA ALA A 473 12.52 30.36 -10.11
C ALA A 473 13.24 29.40 -9.14
N CYS A 474 12.51 28.79 -8.22
CA CYS A 474 13.03 27.84 -7.25
C CYS A 474 12.31 26.49 -7.34
N VAL A 475 13.08 25.42 -7.53
CA VAL A 475 12.63 24.03 -7.45
C VAL A 475 13.19 23.41 -6.19
N LEU A 476 12.32 22.92 -5.33
CA LEU A 476 12.65 22.28 -4.06
C LEU A 476 12.49 20.76 -4.15
N LEU A 477 13.48 20.02 -3.70
CA LEU A 477 13.38 18.60 -3.42
C LEU A 477 13.06 18.43 -1.94
N ALA A 478 11.94 17.81 -1.63
CA ALA A 478 11.50 17.50 -0.27
C ALA A 478 10.69 16.22 -0.30
N HIS A 479 11.14 15.18 0.43
CA HIS A 479 10.57 13.86 0.28
C HIS A 479 9.08 13.80 0.62
N GLN A 480 8.68 14.35 1.78
CA GLN A 480 7.29 14.29 2.22
C GLN A 480 6.46 15.47 1.70
N PRO A 481 5.27 15.21 1.14
CA PRO A 481 4.38 16.25 0.64
C PRO A 481 3.97 17.29 1.68
N VAL A 482 3.96 16.95 2.97
CA VAL A 482 3.58 17.85 4.07
C VAL A 482 4.48 19.08 4.15
N GLN A 483 5.72 18.98 3.71
CA GLN A 483 6.71 20.08 3.66
C GLN A 483 6.31 21.22 2.68
N ILE A 484 5.18 21.04 1.95
CA ILE A 484 4.65 22.08 1.07
C ILE A 484 4.27 23.36 1.81
N HIS A 485 3.88 23.26 3.07
CA HIS A 485 3.49 24.43 3.84
C HIS A 485 4.68 25.36 4.07
N ASP A 486 5.82 24.81 4.47
CA ASP A 486 7.05 25.55 4.62
C ASP A 486 7.59 26.05 3.27
N ALA A 487 7.45 25.26 2.20
CA ALA A 487 7.85 25.66 0.86
C ALA A 487 7.07 26.89 0.38
N VAL A 488 5.77 27.00 0.70
CA VAL A 488 4.93 28.17 0.40
C VAL A 488 5.43 29.40 1.15
N GLU A 489 5.73 29.28 2.44
CA GLU A 489 6.23 30.38 3.28
C GLU A 489 7.57 30.92 2.77
N HIS A 490 8.42 30.05 2.21
CA HIS A 490 9.70 30.42 1.64
C HIS A 490 9.65 30.79 0.14
N GLY A 491 8.44 30.90 -0.45
CA GLY A 491 8.22 31.35 -1.82
C GLY A 491 8.83 30.46 -2.90
N VAL A 492 8.84 29.13 -2.67
CA VAL A 492 9.23 28.11 -3.64
C VAL A 492 8.22 28.08 -4.79
N ASP A 493 8.69 27.90 -6.03
CA ASP A 493 7.80 27.85 -7.19
C ASP A 493 7.29 26.42 -7.52
N LEU A 494 8.13 25.41 -7.22
CA LEU A 494 7.80 23.98 -7.43
C LEU A 494 8.48 23.11 -6.36
N GLN A 495 7.70 22.34 -5.63
CA GLN A 495 8.19 21.25 -4.78
C GLN A 495 8.02 19.91 -5.49
N LEU A 496 9.04 19.06 -5.44
CA LEU A 496 9.06 17.69 -5.93
C LEU A 496 9.13 16.74 -4.74
N SER A 497 8.15 15.83 -4.63
CA SER A 497 7.98 14.92 -3.49
C SER A 497 7.66 13.49 -3.92
N GLY A 498 7.80 12.55 -2.97
CA GLY A 498 7.44 11.15 -3.06
C GLY A 498 6.59 10.68 -1.88
N HIS A 499 7.07 9.69 -1.12
CA HIS A 499 6.57 9.20 0.17
C HIS A 499 5.24 8.43 0.13
N THR A 500 4.25 8.93 -0.56
CA THR A 500 2.88 8.43 -0.49
C THR A 500 2.65 7.11 -1.20
N HIS A 501 3.53 6.75 -2.14
CA HIS A 501 3.36 5.64 -3.10
C HIS A 501 2.05 5.70 -3.90
N GLY A 502 1.31 6.82 -3.85
CA GLY A 502 -0.08 6.88 -4.33
C GLY A 502 -1.01 5.90 -3.61
N GLY A 503 -0.64 5.51 -2.37
CA GLY A 503 -1.32 4.54 -1.53
C GLY A 503 -1.06 3.09 -1.88
N GLN A 504 -0.09 2.80 -2.71
CA GLN A 504 0.47 1.50 -3.14
C GLN A 504 -0.54 0.36 -3.40
N LEU A 505 -1.37 0.01 -2.42
CA LEU A 505 -2.33 -1.10 -2.43
C LEU A 505 -3.75 -0.56 -2.23
N TRP A 506 -4.55 -0.49 -3.30
CA TRP A 506 -5.97 -0.15 -3.14
C TRP A 506 -6.65 -1.12 -2.14
N PRO A 507 -7.47 -0.66 -1.16
CA PRO A 507 -7.97 0.71 -0.96
C PRO A 507 -7.10 1.60 -0.04
N GLY A 508 -5.85 1.26 0.23
CA GLY A 508 -4.93 2.03 1.05
C GLY A 508 -4.75 3.49 0.59
N ASN A 509 -4.98 3.76 -0.70
CA ASN A 509 -5.00 5.11 -1.25
C ASN A 509 -6.03 6.04 -0.57
N LEU A 510 -7.15 5.50 -0.06
CA LEU A 510 -8.15 6.29 0.65
C LEU A 510 -7.64 6.76 2.02
N ILE A 511 -6.84 5.94 2.68
CA ILE A 511 -6.20 6.27 3.97
C ILE A 511 -5.07 7.26 3.72
N ALA A 512 -4.18 6.96 2.76
CA ALA A 512 -3.06 7.82 2.42
C ALA A 512 -3.49 9.23 1.95
N ALA A 513 -4.62 9.33 1.24
CA ALA A 513 -5.19 10.62 0.82
C ALA A 513 -5.70 11.46 2.00
N GLY A 514 -6.11 10.83 3.10
CA GLY A 514 -6.52 11.55 4.31
C GLY A 514 -5.35 12.02 5.19
N ALA A 515 -4.16 11.44 4.98
CA ALA A 515 -2.96 11.73 5.77
C ALA A 515 -1.96 12.67 5.06
N ASN A 516 -2.16 12.96 3.79
CA ASN A 516 -1.23 13.77 2.99
C ASN A 516 -1.99 14.89 2.28
N PRO A 517 -1.37 16.08 2.11
CA PRO A 517 -1.99 17.19 1.41
C PRO A 517 -2.30 16.85 -0.06
N THR A 518 -1.40 16.14 -0.72
CA THR A 518 -1.58 15.61 -2.09
C THR A 518 -1.11 14.16 -2.14
N LEU A 519 -1.96 13.26 -2.65
CA LEU A 519 -1.63 11.84 -2.74
C LEU A 519 -0.68 11.53 -3.90
N ALA A 520 -0.90 12.10 -5.07
CA ALA A 520 -0.06 11.91 -6.25
C ALA A 520 -0.46 12.86 -7.39
N GLY A 521 0.53 13.31 -8.15
CA GLY A 521 0.33 14.19 -9.29
C GLY A 521 0.67 15.64 -8.99
N LEU A 522 0.24 16.55 -9.84
CA LEU A 522 0.48 17.98 -9.72
C LEU A 522 -0.70 18.65 -9.03
N ASP A 523 -0.41 19.43 -8.01
CA ASP A 523 -1.38 20.25 -7.26
C ASP A 523 -0.80 21.64 -7.01
N ARG A 524 -1.58 22.55 -6.41
CA ARG A 524 -1.18 23.93 -6.19
C ARG A 524 -1.57 24.44 -4.80
N TYR A 525 -0.61 25.04 -4.12
CA TYR A 525 -0.73 25.64 -2.79
C TYR A 525 -0.25 27.11 -2.86
N GLY A 526 -1.20 28.04 -2.87
CA GLY A 526 -0.89 29.45 -3.13
C GLY A 526 -0.20 29.63 -4.50
N ASP A 527 1.00 30.19 -4.49
CA ASP A 527 1.83 30.35 -5.68
C ASP A 527 2.79 29.17 -5.94
N THR A 528 2.92 28.25 -4.99
CA THR A 528 3.76 27.07 -5.10
C THR A 528 3.01 25.91 -5.75
N GLN A 529 3.66 25.20 -6.67
CA GLN A 529 3.16 23.95 -7.21
C GLN A 529 3.82 22.78 -6.47
N LEU A 530 3.04 21.73 -6.19
CA LEU A 530 3.53 20.49 -5.59
C LEU A 530 3.35 19.36 -6.59
N TYR A 531 4.42 18.67 -6.92
CA TYR A 531 4.33 17.41 -7.66
C TYR A 531 4.70 16.25 -6.75
N VAL A 532 3.79 15.27 -6.60
CA VAL A 532 4.01 14.05 -5.82
C VAL A 532 4.10 12.84 -6.75
N SER A 533 5.27 12.19 -6.74
CA SER A 533 5.53 10.93 -7.46
C SER A 533 4.80 9.77 -6.78
N ARG A 534 4.44 8.74 -7.56
CA ARG A 534 3.98 7.47 -6.97
C ARG A 534 5.13 6.57 -6.57
N GLY A 535 6.36 6.94 -6.90
CA GLY A 535 7.54 6.17 -6.63
C GLY A 535 7.82 5.04 -7.62
N ALA A 536 9.10 4.68 -7.73
CA ALA A 536 9.58 3.70 -8.69
C ALA A 536 9.45 2.26 -8.21
N GLY A 537 9.68 2.00 -6.92
CA GLY A 537 9.66 0.68 -6.29
C GLY A 537 8.38 0.36 -5.54
N ALA A 538 8.52 -0.32 -4.41
CA ALA A 538 7.43 -0.67 -3.50
C ALA A 538 8.01 -0.98 -2.13
N TRP A 539 7.41 -0.44 -1.10
CA TRP A 539 7.76 -0.74 0.28
C TRP A 539 7.03 -2.00 0.77
N GLY A 540 7.74 -2.88 1.47
CA GLY A 540 7.19 -4.14 2.00
C GLY A 540 6.72 -5.08 0.89
N PRO A 541 5.41 -5.31 0.69
CA PRO A 541 4.94 -6.15 -0.40
C PRO A 541 5.35 -5.61 -1.78
N PRO A 542 6.06 -6.40 -2.61
CA PRO A 542 6.45 -5.96 -3.95
C PRO A 542 5.26 -5.98 -4.91
N THR A 543 4.21 -5.27 -4.52
CA THR A 543 2.90 -5.31 -5.19
C THR A 543 2.29 -3.92 -5.20
N ARG A 544 1.79 -3.49 -6.36
CA ARG A 544 1.06 -2.24 -6.53
C ARG A 544 -0.29 -2.48 -7.19
N VAL A 545 -1.34 -1.97 -6.58
CA VAL A 545 -2.72 -2.07 -7.10
C VAL A 545 -3.38 -0.70 -7.04
N GLY A 546 -3.76 -0.16 -8.21
CA GLY A 546 -4.34 1.18 -8.32
C GLY A 546 -3.32 2.33 -8.36
N ALA A 547 -2.05 2.06 -8.02
CA ALA A 547 -0.97 3.03 -7.98
C ALA A 547 0.28 2.48 -8.70
N PRO A 548 0.32 2.42 -10.03
CA PRO A 548 1.44 1.85 -10.77
C PRO A 548 2.72 2.66 -10.53
N SER A 549 3.86 1.95 -10.47
CA SER A 549 5.20 2.55 -10.37
C SER A 549 5.48 3.49 -11.54
N ASP A 550 6.05 4.66 -11.24
CA ASP A 550 6.48 5.62 -12.26
C ASP A 550 7.83 6.27 -11.95
N ILE A 551 8.46 6.75 -13.01
CA ILE A 551 9.49 7.77 -13.04
C ILE A 551 8.89 8.93 -13.81
N THR A 552 8.89 10.13 -13.22
CA THR A 552 8.25 11.27 -13.86
C THR A 552 9.28 12.21 -14.46
N VAL A 553 9.13 12.52 -15.74
CA VAL A 553 9.85 13.61 -16.40
C VAL A 553 8.99 14.87 -16.26
N ILE A 554 9.43 15.79 -15.40
CA ILE A 554 8.89 17.14 -15.28
C ILE A 554 9.52 17.99 -16.38
N GLU A 555 8.68 18.53 -17.24
CA GLU A 555 9.07 19.46 -18.29
C GLU A 555 8.70 20.88 -17.85
N LEU A 556 9.71 21.67 -17.52
CA LEU A 556 9.50 23.04 -17.07
C LEU A 556 9.07 23.94 -18.25
N ALA A 557 7.97 24.64 -18.09
CA ALA A 557 7.48 25.59 -19.09
C ALA A 557 7.58 27.04 -18.60
N SER A 558 8.26 27.88 -19.37
CA SER A 558 8.26 29.32 -19.11
C SER A 558 6.91 29.94 -19.49
N LYS A 559 6.35 30.74 -18.60
CA LYS A 559 5.17 31.58 -18.93
C LYS A 559 5.52 32.81 -19.77
N GLN A 560 6.80 33.01 -20.02
CA GLN A 560 7.33 34.09 -20.86
C GLN A 560 7.63 33.61 -22.29
N ALA A 561 7.40 32.32 -22.57
CA ALA A 561 7.68 31.65 -23.85
C ALA A 561 6.58 31.91 -24.89
#